data_6742a296da6f5315d17a7f06c14c3fde
#
_entry.id   6742a296da6f5315d17a7f06c14c3fde
#
_cell.length_a   1.000
_cell.length_b   1.000
_cell.length_c   1.000
_cell.angle_alpha   90.00
_cell.angle_beta   90.00
_cell.angle_gamma   90.00
#
_symmetry.space_group_name_H-M   'P 1'
#
loop_
_entity.id
_entity.type
_entity.pdbx_description
1 polymer ?
#
loop_
_entity_poly.entity_id
_entity_poly.type
_entity_poly.pdbx_seq_one_letter_code
_entity_poly.pdbx_strand_id
1 'polypeptide(L)'
;MEDSFQRIERLPPYIFSITDTLKREARARGEDIVDFGMGNPDQPTPPHIVSKLVETVQRGDTHRYSQSKGIPRLRRAIIQWYERRYDVALDPESQAIVTLGSKEGLAHLAQAILGPGDSVLVPNPSYPVHPYGFVIAGADVRHVRLTDGVDFFAELESAILNNWPKPKVLVLNFPGNPTTHCVELEFFERVVAIAKAHGIWVVQDLAYADIVFDGYTAPSILQVPGAMDVAVEFFTLSKSYNLSLIHI
;
A
#
# COMPACT_ATOMS: atom_id res chain seq x y z
N MET A 1 -20.06 31.97 5.29
CA MET A 1 -20.21 30.59 4.79
C MET A 1 -19.40 29.73 5.75
N GLU A 2 -20.01 28.73 6.36
CA GLU A 2 -19.20 27.71 7.04
C GLU A 2 -18.49 26.91 5.94
N ASP A 3 -17.18 27.04 5.88
CA ASP A 3 -16.31 26.30 4.96
C ASP A 3 -16.11 24.87 5.52
N SER A 4 -17.21 24.08 5.51
CA SER A 4 -17.24 22.70 5.98
C SER A 4 -17.01 21.77 4.78
N PHE A 5 -15.92 20.97 4.86
CA PHE A 5 -15.57 19.98 3.85
C PHE A 5 -15.73 18.57 4.44
N GLN A 6 -16.91 17.99 4.30
CA GLN A 6 -17.30 16.71 4.94
C GLN A 6 -16.26 15.59 4.83
N ARG A 7 -15.55 15.48 3.69
CA ARG A 7 -14.53 14.44 3.50
C ARG A 7 -13.29 14.70 4.35
N ILE A 8 -12.96 15.96 4.62
CA ILE A 8 -11.81 16.36 5.45
C ILE A 8 -12.17 16.20 6.93
N GLU A 9 -13.38 16.58 7.32
CA GLU A 9 -13.85 16.47 8.70
C GLU A 9 -13.92 15.03 9.22
N ARG A 10 -14.09 14.06 8.32
CA ARG A 10 -14.06 12.65 8.66
C ARG A 10 -12.64 12.11 8.94
N LEU A 11 -11.60 12.87 8.62
CA LEU A 11 -10.22 12.46 8.87
C LEU A 11 -9.82 12.80 10.30
N PRO A 12 -9.27 11.84 11.07
CA PRO A 12 -8.68 12.16 12.36
C PRO A 12 -7.40 12.99 12.16
N PRO A 13 -6.91 13.65 13.22
CA PRO A 13 -5.62 14.31 13.19
C PRO A 13 -4.51 13.36 12.72
N TYR A 14 -3.63 13.85 11.84
CA TYR A 14 -2.59 13.01 11.27
C TYR A 14 -1.54 12.65 12.33
N ILE A 15 -1.37 11.37 12.63
CA ILE A 15 -0.57 10.86 13.74
C ILE A 15 0.89 11.37 13.71
N PHE A 16 1.50 11.46 12.53
CA PHE A 16 2.88 11.96 12.41
C PHE A 16 3.01 13.43 12.78
N SER A 17 2.00 14.27 12.51
CA SER A 17 2.00 15.67 12.94
C SER A 17 1.92 15.79 14.47
N ILE A 18 1.16 14.92 15.11
CA ILE A 18 1.08 14.86 16.58
C ILE A 18 2.44 14.46 17.16
N THR A 19 3.02 13.40 16.65
CA THR A 19 4.33 12.89 17.10
C THR A 19 5.44 13.93 16.89
N ASP A 20 5.45 14.63 15.75
CA ASP A 20 6.44 15.67 15.48
C ASP A 20 6.31 16.88 16.43
N THR A 21 5.07 17.23 16.79
CA THR A 21 4.83 18.28 17.78
C THR A 21 5.35 17.86 19.16
N LEU A 22 5.03 16.65 19.60
CA LEU A 22 5.51 16.11 20.89
C LEU A 22 7.05 16.06 20.95
N LYS A 23 7.70 15.59 19.87
CA LYS A 23 9.18 15.56 19.77
C LYS A 23 9.78 16.97 19.84
N ARG A 24 9.18 17.92 19.13
CA ARG A 24 9.65 19.31 19.14
C ARG A 24 9.53 19.96 20.52
N GLU A 25 8.41 19.75 21.20
CA GLU A 25 8.19 20.26 22.55
C GLU A 25 9.14 19.64 23.57
N ALA A 26 9.38 18.36 23.52
CA ALA A 26 10.29 17.66 24.39
C ALA A 26 11.74 18.13 24.17
N ARG A 27 12.19 18.28 22.92
CA ARG A 27 13.51 18.88 22.62
C ARG A 27 13.62 20.32 23.11
N ALA A 28 12.55 21.13 23.02
CA ALA A 28 12.54 22.49 23.56
C ALA A 28 12.69 22.53 25.09
N ARG A 29 12.27 21.48 25.81
CA ARG A 29 12.52 21.30 27.25
C ARG A 29 13.91 20.78 27.59
N GLY A 30 14.76 20.51 26.59
CA GLY A 30 16.10 19.96 26.76
C GLY A 30 16.16 18.45 26.98
N GLU A 31 15.07 17.73 26.66
CA GLU A 31 15.03 16.28 26.76
C GLU A 31 15.86 15.62 25.65
N ASP A 32 16.66 14.60 26.00
CA ASP A 32 17.36 13.75 25.04
C ASP A 32 16.40 12.70 24.51
N ILE A 33 16.02 12.81 23.22
CA ILE A 33 15.02 11.96 22.60
C ILE A 33 15.67 11.01 21.60
N VAL A 34 15.45 9.72 21.80
CA VAL A 34 15.69 8.67 20.81
C VAL A 34 14.42 8.45 20.01
N ASP A 35 14.46 8.75 18.72
CA ASP A 35 13.29 8.74 17.85
C ASP A 35 13.20 7.47 17.01
N PHE A 36 12.27 6.59 17.34
CA PHE A 36 11.88 5.41 16.57
C PHE A 36 10.50 5.57 15.89
N GLY A 37 9.98 6.80 15.82
CA GLY A 37 8.62 7.07 15.36
C GLY A 37 8.43 7.01 13.83
N MET A 38 9.51 6.99 13.03
CA MET A 38 9.40 6.95 11.58
C MET A 38 10.33 5.89 10.98
N GLY A 39 9.74 4.84 10.40
CA GLY A 39 10.46 3.79 9.68
C GLY A 39 10.82 4.20 8.26
N ASN A 40 11.76 5.13 8.10
CA ASN A 40 12.32 5.45 6.79
C ASN A 40 13.61 4.63 6.55
N PRO A 41 13.88 4.22 5.29
CA PRO A 41 15.22 3.76 4.94
C PRO A 41 16.25 4.84 5.28
N ASP A 42 17.34 4.46 5.91
CA ASP A 42 18.41 5.35 6.37
C ASP A 42 19.65 5.32 5.44
N GLN A 43 19.70 4.38 4.51
CA GLN A 43 20.80 4.25 3.55
C GLN A 43 20.53 5.06 2.29
N PRO A 44 21.57 5.56 1.60
CA PRO A 44 21.38 6.25 0.33
C PRO A 44 20.85 5.31 -0.75
N THR A 45 20.19 5.88 -1.75
CA THR A 45 19.86 5.16 -2.98
C THR A 45 21.10 4.52 -3.60
N PRO A 46 21.07 3.27 -4.06
CA PRO A 46 22.22 2.60 -4.65
C PRO A 46 22.88 3.42 -5.77
N PRO A 47 24.24 3.54 -5.80
CA PRO A 47 24.94 4.44 -6.72
C PRO A 47 24.64 4.20 -8.20
N HIS A 48 24.42 2.93 -8.62
CA HIS A 48 24.10 2.62 -10.02
C HIS A 48 22.73 3.18 -10.44
N ILE A 49 21.77 3.30 -9.52
CA ILE A 49 20.46 3.92 -9.77
C ILE A 49 20.62 5.43 -9.91
N VAL A 50 21.38 6.06 -9.00
CA VAL A 50 21.68 7.50 -9.07
C VAL A 50 22.38 7.85 -10.37
N SER A 51 23.40 7.07 -10.75
CA SER A 51 24.14 7.26 -12.01
C SER A 51 23.21 7.16 -13.23
N LYS A 52 22.29 6.20 -13.21
CA LYS A 52 21.31 6.05 -14.31
C LYS A 52 20.30 7.19 -14.38
N LEU A 53 19.89 7.74 -13.25
CA LEU A 53 19.05 8.93 -13.21
C LEU A 53 19.78 10.14 -13.82
N VAL A 54 21.05 10.38 -13.41
CA VAL A 54 21.87 11.48 -13.94
C VAL A 54 22.06 11.33 -15.46
N GLU A 55 22.41 10.15 -15.93
CA GLU A 55 22.51 9.86 -17.38
C GLU A 55 21.19 10.18 -18.11
N THR A 56 20.07 9.78 -17.51
CA THR A 56 18.76 9.91 -18.15
C THR A 56 18.30 11.36 -18.19
N VAL A 57 18.48 12.13 -17.10
CA VAL A 57 18.05 13.52 -17.04
C VAL A 57 18.86 14.45 -17.97
N GLN A 58 20.06 14.07 -18.36
CA GLN A 58 20.86 14.81 -19.35
C GLN A 58 20.37 14.63 -20.79
N ARG A 59 19.49 13.70 -21.04
CA ARG A 59 18.93 13.42 -22.36
C ARG A 59 17.66 14.23 -22.60
N GLY A 60 17.68 15.16 -23.55
CA GLY A 60 16.54 16.02 -23.86
C GLY A 60 15.28 15.30 -24.36
N ASP A 61 15.41 14.05 -24.85
CA ASP A 61 14.26 13.23 -25.27
C ASP A 61 13.44 12.67 -24.09
N THR A 62 13.97 12.73 -22.86
CA THR A 62 13.29 12.29 -21.64
C THR A 62 12.51 13.37 -20.91
N HIS A 63 12.55 14.64 -21.35
CA HIS A 63 11.90 15.78 -20.73
C HIS A 63 10.44 15.99 -21.18
N ARG A 64 9.82 14.98 -21.73
CA ARG A 64 8.45 15.02 -22.26
C ARG A 64 7.43 14.61 -21.21
N TYR A 65 6.15 14.82 -21.53
CA TYR A 65 5.06 14.28 -20.72
C TYR A 65 5.21 12.77 -20.53
N SER A 66 4.94 12.30 -19.30
CA SER A 66 4.90 10.87 -19.01
C SER A 66 3.73 10.19 -19.72
N GLN A 67 3.87 8.91 -20.01
CA GLN A 67 2.75 8.09 -20.48
C GLN A 67 1.83 7.74 -19.30
N SER A 68 0.52 7.80 -19.50
CA SER A 68 -0.48 7.57 -18.44
C SER A 68 -0.35 6.23 -17.72
N LYS A 69 0.10 5.18 -18.40
CA LYS A 69 0.35 3.85 -17.81
C LYS A 69 1.80 3.65 -17.35
N GLY A 70 2.65 4.65 -17.52
CA GLY A 70 4.11 4.51 -17.41
C GLY A 70 4.76 3.99 -18.71
N ILE A 71 6.07 4.22 -18.86
CA ILE A 71 6.79 3.84 -20.08
C ILE A 71 6.82 2.30 -20.24
N PRO A 72 6.71 1.78 -21.47
CA PRO A 72 6.65 0.34 -21.73
C PRO A 72 7.86 -0.43 -21.16
N ARG A 73 9.04 0.20 -21.16
CA ARG A 73 10.25 -0.42 -20.62
C ARG A 73 10.15 -0.67 -19.11
N LEU A 74 9.56 0.27 -18.36
CA LEU A 74 9.37 0.11 -16.92
C LEU A 74 8.31 -0.95 -16.62
N ARG A 75 7.18 -0.95 -17.34
CA ARG A 75 6.15 -1.98 -17.18
C ARG A 75 6.71 -3.39 -17.45
N ARG A 76 7.51 -3.56 -18.51
CA ARG A 76 8.22 -4.84 -18.76
C ARG A 76 9.19 -5.22 -17.62
N ALA A 77 9.91 -4.24 -17.07
CA ALA A 77 10.81 -4.51 -15.95
C ALA A 77 10.05 -4.97 -14.68
N ILE A 78 8.87 -4.39 -14.41
CA ILE A 78 7.99 -4.82 -13.33
C ILE A 78 7.55 -6.28 -13.53
N ILE A 79 7.04 -6.61 -14.71
CA ILE A 79 6.62 -7.99 -15.04
C ILE A 79 7.75 -8.99 -14.86
N GLN A 80 8.94 -8.69 -15.38
CA GLN A 80 10.12 -9.53 -15.22
C GLN A 80 10.57 -9.67 -13.76
N TRP A 81 10.31 -8.67 -12.92
CA TRP A 81 10.59 -8.75 -11.50
C TRP A 81 9.62 -9.74 -10.83
N TYR A 82 8.31 -9.67 -11.13
CA TYR A 82 7.30 -10.61 -10.63
C TYR A 82 7.56 -12.04 -11.10
N GLU A 83 7.92 -12.24 -12.37
CA GLU A 83 8.25 -13.55 -12.92
C GLU A 83 9.45 -14.16 -12.18
N ARG A 84 10.56 -13.42 -12.04
CA ARG A 84 11.77 -13.93 -11.38
C ARG A 84 11.58 -14.21 -9.88
N ARG A 85 10.78 -13.40 -9.22
CA ARG A 85 10.66 -13.46 -7.76
C ARG A 85 9.55 -14.39 -7.29
N TYR A 86 8.47 -14.43 -8.00
CA TYR A 86 7.23 -15.09 -7.59
C TYR A 86 6.72 -16.14 -8.58
N ASP A 87 7.40 -16.33 -9.70
CA ASP A 87 6.93 -17.18 -10.81
C ASP A 87 5.54 -16.77 -11.33
N VAL A 88 5.26 -15.45 -11.31
CA VAL A 88 3.99 -14.86 -11.75
C VAL A 88 4.17 -14.24 -13.12
N ALA A 89 3.54 -14.82 -14.13
CA ALA A 89 3.52 -14.28 -15.48
C ALA A 89 2.38 -13.25 -15.64
N LEU A 90 2.74 -12.03 -16.08
CA LEU A 90 1.81 -10.92 -16.28
C LEU A 90 1.97 -10.33 -17.68
N ASP A 91 0.92 -9.69 -18.21
CA ASP A 91 0.98 -8.93 -19.45
C ASP A 91 1.31 -7.44 -19.16
N PRO A 92 2.43 -6.91 -19.72
CA PRO A 92 2.82 -5.51 -19.47
C PRO A 92 1.85 -4.49 -20.07
N GLU A 93 0.99 -4.87 -21.01
CA GLU A 93 0.06 -3.92 -21.65
C GLU A 93 -1.28 -3.79 -20.92
N SER A 94 -1.72 -4.84 -20.24
CA SER A 94 -3.03 -4.90 -19.58
C SER A 94 -2.99 -5.10 -18.07
N GLN A 95 -1.87 -5.59 -17.51
CA GLN A 95 -1.78 -6.00 -16.09
C GLN A 95 -0.73 -5.21 -15.29
N ALA A 96 -0.17 -4.15 -15.86
CA ALA A 96 0.76 -3.27 -15.14
C ALA A 96 0.49 -1.79 -15.43
N ILE A 97 0.49 -1.00 -14.37
CA ILE A 97 0.43 0.47 -14.42
C ILE A 97 1.44 1.04 -13.43
N VAL A 98 2.06 2.16 -13.81
CA VAL A 98 3.02 2.90 -12.96
C VAL A 98 2.32 4.11 -12.36
N THR A 99 2.52 4.30 -11.06
CA THR A 99 2.02 5.47 -10.31
C THR A 99 3.19 6.21 -9.65
N LEU A 100 2.97 7.43 -9.19
CA LEU A 100 3.97 8.22 -8.45
C LEU A 100 4.05 7.74 -6.99
N GLY A 101 4.53 6.50 -6.82
CA GLY A 101 4.53 5.75 -5.57
C GLY A 101 3.19 5.04 -5.30
N SER A 102 3.24 4.01 -4.43
CA SER A 102 2.06 3.20 -4.08
C SER A 102 0.97 4.01 -3.35
N LYS A 103 1.36 5.00 -2.57
CA LYS A 103 0.40 5.85 -1.84
C LYS A 103 -0.54 6.62 -2.79
N GLU A 104 0.00 7.20 -3.85
CA GLU A 104 -0.80 7.89 -4.87
C GLU A 104 -1.69 6.90 -5.62
N GLY A 105 -1.12 5.76 -6.01
CA GLY A 105 -1.87 4.70 -6.67
C GLY A 105 -3.03 4.17 -5.83
N LEU A 106 -2.81 3.91 -4.54
CA LEU A 106 -3.86 3.48 -3.60
C LEU A 106 -4.98 4.52 -3.46
N ALA A 107 -4.61 5.81 -3.30
CA ALA A 107 -5.59 6.88 -3.16
C ALA A 107 -6.42 7.07 -4.43
N HIS A 108 -5.81 6.99 -5.60
CA HIS A 108 -6.51 7.11 -6.88
C HIS A 108 -7.36 5.86 -7.18
N LEU A 109 -6.86 4.66 -6.85
CA LEU A 109 -7.67 3.45 -6.96
C LEU A 109 -8.93 3.56 -6.10
N ALA A 110 -8.79 3.99 -4.85
CA ALA A 110 -9.94 4.19 -3.95
C ALA A 110 -11.00 5.10 -4.58
N GLN A 111 -10.58 6.24 -5.16
CA GLN A 111 -11.47 7.19 -5.82
C GLN A 111 -12.10 6.63 -7.11
N ALA A 112 -11.39 5.74 -7.81
CA ALA A 112 -11.87 5.16 -9.06
C ALA A 112 -12.93 4.07 -8.85
N ILE A 113 -12.85 3.31 -7.75
CA ILE A 113 -13.68 2.11 -7.55
C ILE A 113 -14.72 2.25 -6.45
N LEU A 114 -14.60 3.24 -5.56
CA LEU A 114 -15.54 3.46 -4.46
C LEU A 114 -16.01 4.92 -4.38
N GLY A 115 -17.17 5.09 -3.75
CA GLY A 115 -17.77 6.39 -3.49
C GLY A 115 -18.74 6.35 -2.29
N PRO A 116 -19.51 7.42 -2.10
CA PRO A 116 -20.53 7.47 -1.05
C PRO A 116 -21.53 6.30 -1.15
N GLY A 117 -21.76 5.62 -0.02
CA GLY A 117 -22.61 4.44 0.03
C GLY A 117 -21.89 3.10 -0.15
N ASP A 118 -20.61 3.12 -0.51
CA ASP A 118 -19.79 1.91 -0.56
C ASP A 118 -19.06 1.69 0.78
N SER A 119 -18.73 0.45 1.10
CA SER A 119 -17.90 0.14 2.26
C SER A 119 -16.65 -0.67 1.92
N VAL A 120 -15.61 -0.46 2.72
CA VAL A 120 -14.31 -1.11 2.59
C VAL A 120 -13.86 -1.67 3.92
N LEU A 121 -13.28 -2.87 3.89
CA LEU A 121 -12.65 -3.50 5.06
C LEU A 121 -11.17 -3.16 5.10
N VAL A 122 -10.70 -2.68 6.24
CA VAL A 122 -9.31 -2.32 6.47
C VAL A 122 -8.85 -2.91 7.80
N PRO A 123 -7.76 -3.67 7.86
CA PRO A 123 -7.17 -4.13 9.12
C PRO A 123 -6.86 -2.97 10.07
N ASN A 124 -6.98 -3.20 11.35
CA ASN A 124 -6.64 -2.23 12.38
C ASN A 124 -5.78 -2.91 13.47
N PRO A 125 -4.55 -2.40 13.72
CA PRO A 125 -3.95 -1.18 13.15
C PRO A 125 -3.48 -1.34 11.70
N SER A 126 -3.36 -0.20 10.98
CA SER A 126 -2.89 -0.15 9.59
C SER A 126 -2.20 1.19 9.26
N TYR A 127 -1.49 1.22 8.15
CA TYR A 127 -0.86 2.44 7.67
C TYR A 127 -1.93 3.47 7.24
N PRO A 128 -1.80 4.77 7.58
CA PRO A 128 -2.85 5.76 7.39
C PRO A 128 -3.46 5.87 5.99
N VAL A 129 -2.70 5.60 4.92
CA VAL A 129 -3.25 5.67 3.56
C VAL A 129 -4.33 4.61 3.32
N HIS A 130 -4.27 3.47 4.00
CA HIS A 130 -5.21 2.38 3.82
C HIS A 130 -6.64 2.78 4.22
N PRO A 131 -6.92 3.35 5.41
CA PRO A 131 -8.24 3.87 5.71
C PRO A 131 -8.50 5.24 5.04
N TYR A 132 -7.54 6.17 5.07
CA TYR A 132 -7.81 7.56 4.72
C TYR A 132 -8.01 7.79 3.22
N GLY A 133 -7.33 7.03 2.37
CA GLY A 133 -7.57 7.07 0.93
C GLY A 133 -9.04 6.78 0.59
N PHE A 134 -9.64 5.80 1.27
CA PHE A 134 -11.03 5.42 1.09
C PHE A 134 -12.01 6.38 1.76
N VAL A 135 -11.66 6.96 2.93
CA VAL A 135 -12.44 8.04 3.54
C VAL A 135 -12.53 9.26 2.60
N ILE A 136 -11.42 9.65 1.98
CA ILE A 136 -11.38 10.75 1.01
C ILE A 136 -12.21 10.43 -0.24
N ALA A 137 -12.20 9.18 -0.70
CA ALA A 137 -13.09 8.72 -1.78
C ALA A 137 -14.58 8.79 -1.42
N GLY A 138 -14.90 8.89 -0.13
CA GLY A 138 -16.27 8.98 0.39
C GLY A 138 -16.84 7.63 0.87
N ALA A 139 -16.06 6.57 0.82
CA ALA A 139 -16.47 5.26 1.31
C ALA A 139 -16.54 5.19 2.84
N ASP A 140 -17.29 4.21 3.32
CA ASP A 140 -17.38 3.88 4.74
C ASP A 140 -16.33 2.82 5.09
N VAL A 141 -15.37 3.19 5.95
CA VAL A 141 -14.28 2.30 6.36
C VAL A 141 -14.72 1.48 7.57
N ARG A 142 -14.67 0.16 7.44
CA ARG A 142 -14.92 -0.81 8.49
C ARG A 142 -13.63 -1.52 8.87
N HIS A 143 -13.35 -1.59 10.16
CA HIS A 143 -12.12 -2.17 10.65
C HIS A 143 -12.27 -3.67 10.93
N VAL A 144 -11.23 -4.43 10.53
CA VAL A 144 -11.04 -5.84 10.90
C VAL A 144 -9.87 -5.88 11.89
N ARG A 145 -10.05 -6.43 13.07
CA ARG A 145 -8.99 -6.47 14.08
C ARG A 145 -7.83 -7.34 13.62
N LEU A 146 -6.63 -6.78 13.71
CA LEU A 146 -5.36 -7.46 13.39
C LEU A 146 -4.41 -7.26 14.57
N THR A 147 -4.68 -7.93 15.69
CA THR A 147 -3.90 -7.87 16.92
C THR A 147 -3.61 -9.28 17.42
N ASP A 148 -2.58 -9.43 18.26
CA ASP A 148 -2.21 -10.72 18.82
C ASP A 148 -3.38 -11.37 19.56
N GLY A 149 -3.51 -12.68 19.38
CA GLY A 149 -4.57 -13.47 20.00
C GLY A 149 -5.96 -13.37 19.35
N VAL A 150 -6.09 -12.60 18.26
CA VAL A 150 -7.34 -12.50 17.51
C VAL A 150 -7.27 -13.36 16.25
N ASP A 151 -8.28 -14.17 15.99
CA ASP A 151 -8.43 -14.88 14.72
C ASP A 151 -8.90 -13.88 13.64
N PHE A 152 -7.94 -13.43 12.82
CA PHE A 152 -8.21 -12.48 11.74
C PHE A 152 -9.31 -12.96 10.78
N PHE A 153 -9.36 -14.24 10.47
CA PHE A 153 -10.35 -14.75 9.51
C PHE A 153 -11.76 -14.80 10.11
N ALA A 154 -11.88 -15.15 11.39
CA ALA A 154 -13.16 -15.06 12.08
C ALA A 154 -13.69 -13.61 12.13
N GLU A 155 -12.80 -12.64 12.39
CA GLU A 155 -13.14 -11.21 12.34
C GLU A 155 -13.52 -10.75 10.93
N LEU A 156 -12.77 -11.20 9.91
CA LEU A 156 -13.04 -10.87 8.51
C LEU A 156 -14.40 -11.40 8.06
N GLU A 157 -14.70 -12.67 8.31
CA GLU A 157 -15.99 -13.27 7.99
C GLU A 157 -17.13 -12.58 8.72
N SER A 158 -16.97 -12.31 10.02
CA SER A 158 -17.94 -11.54 10.79
C SER A 158 -18.17 -10.14 10.21
N ALA A 159 -17.09 -9.45 9.81
CA ALA A 159 -17.19 -8.13 9.19
C ALA A 159 -17.89 -8.17 7.83
N ILE A 160 -17.71 -9.22 7.04
CA ILE A 160 -18.38 -9.40 5.75
C ILE A 160 -19.88 -9.67 5.95
N LEU A 161 -20.22 -10.54 6.89
CA LEU A 161 -21.60 -11.00 7.08
C LEU A 161 -22.49 -9.98 7.81
N ASN A 162 -21.91 -9.23 8.76
CA ASN A 162 -22.66 -8.37 9.67
C ASN A 162 -22.63 -6.88 9.31
N ASN A 163 -21.96 -6.49 8.21
CA ASN A 163 -21.93 -5.10 7.76
C ASN A 163 -22.88 -4.86 6.58
N TRP A 164 -23.55 -3.70 6.64
CA TRP A 164 -24.37 -3.18 5.57
C TRP A 164 -24.03 -1.71 5.32
N PRO A 165 -23.84 -1.26 4.06
CA PRO A 165 -23.80 -2.09 2.84
C PRO A 165 -22.68 -3.12 2.86
N LYS A 166 -22.83 -4.19 2.07
CA LYS A 166 -21.78 -5.23 1.95
C LYS A 166 -20.48 -4.61 1.48
N PRO A 167 -19.33 -5.00 2.09
CA PRO A 167 -18.04 -4.47 1.68
C PRO A 167 -17.70 -4.88 0.25
N LYS A 168 -17.17 -3.93 -0.52
CA LYS A 168 -16.71 -4.14 -1.90
C LYS A 168 -15.22 -4.43 -2.00
N VAL A 169 -14.45 -3.94 -1.03
CA VAL A 169 -12.99 -4.01 -1.05
C VAL A 169 -12.47 -4.45 0.32
N LEU A 170 -11.46 -5.30 0.32
CA LEU A 170 -10.60 -5.61 1.45
C LEU A 170 -9.19 -5.08 1.14
N VAL A 171 -8.64 -4.25 2.01
CA VAL A 171 -7.26 -3.76 1.92
C VAL A 171 -6.38 -4.59 2.83
N LEU A 172 -5.22 -5.01 2.35
CA LEU A 172 -4.22 -5.76 3.11
C LEU A 172 -2.85 -5.11 2.95
N ASN A 173 -1.98 -5.31 3.93
CA ASN A 173 -0.58 -4.90 3.87
C ASN A 173 0.28 -5.93 4.64
N PHE A 174 0.94 -6.81 3.90
CA PHE A 174 1.86 -7.80 4.45
C PHE A 174 3.11 -7.92 3.59
N PRO A 175 4.32 -7.76 4.19
CA PRO A 175 4.61 -7.41 5.59
C PRO A 175 4.01 -6.07 6.01
N GLY A 176 3.52 -5.97 7.24
CA GLY A 176 2.61 -4.92 7.70
C GLY A 176 3.29 -3.70 8.31
N ASN A 177 2.70 -2.52 8.09
CA ASN A 177 2.99 -1.30 8.83
C ASN A 177 1.71 -0.87 9.58
N PRO A 178 1.69 -0.75 10.92
CA PRO A 178 2.85 -0.73 11.83
C PRO A 178 3.17 -2.08 12.50
N THR A 179 2.41 -3.14 12.24
CA THR A 179 2.43 -4.38 13.03
C THR A 179 3.63 -5.28 12.78
N THR A 180 4.36 -5.08 11.68
CA THR A 180 5.43 -5.96 11.19
C THR A 180 4.99 -7.40 10.91
N HIS A 181 3.70 -7.69 10.99
CA HIS A 181 3.16 -9.02 10.70
C HIS A 181 3.55 -9.47 9.29
N CYS A 182 4.04 -10.70 9.22
CA CYS A 182 4.29 -11.43 7.99
C CYS A 182 3.29 -12.58 7.88
N VAL A 183 3.00 -13.01 6.65
CA VAL A 183 2.07 -14.09 6.36
C VAL A 183 2.67 -15.05 5.35
N GLU A 184 2.25 -16.31 5.40
CA GLU A 184 2.59 -17.30 4.39
C GLU A 184 1.59 -17.30 3.24
N LEU A 185 1.88 -18.01 2.16
CA LEU A 185 1.04 -18.02 0.95
C LEU A 185 -0.38 -18.52 1.23
N GLU A 186 -0.52 -19.47 2.15
CA GLU A 186 -1.80 -20.05 2.58
C GLU A 186 -2.76 -19.01 3.15
N PHE A 187 -2.25 -17.94 3.73
CA PHE A 187 -3.07 -16.81 4.16
C PHE A 187 -3.78 -16.17 2.97
N PHE A 188 -3.04 -15.91 1.88
CA PHE A 188 -3.61 -15.33 0.67
C PHE A 188 -4.53 -16.31 -0.07
N GLU A 189 -4.27 -17.62 -0.01
CA GLU A 189 -5.20 -18.62 -0.55
C GLU A 189 -6.58 -18.51 0.11
N ARG A 190 -6.62 -18.41 1.45
CA ARG A 190 -7.86 -18.21 2.18
C ARG A 190 -8.53 -16.87 1.84
N VAL A 191 -7.74 -15.80 1.77
CA VAL A 191 -8.26 -14.46 1.39
C VAL A 191 -8.89 -14.49 0.01
N VAL A 192 -8.23 -15.07 -0.99
CA VAL A 192 -8.74 -15.16 -2.36
C VAL A 192 -10.02 -16.00 -2.43
N ALA A 193 -10.08 -17.11 -1.68
CA ALA A 193 -11.28 -17.93 -1.60
C ALA A 193 -12.47 -17.15 -1.01
N ILE A 194 -12.27 -16.42 0.08
CA ILE A 194 -13.30 -15.57 0.71
C ILE A 194 -13.71 -14.44 -0.25
N ALA A 195 -12.73 -13.77 -0.88
CA ALA A 195 -12.99 -12.69 -1.82
C ALA A 195 -13.88 -13.14 -2.99
N LYS A 196 -13.58 -14.29 -3.58
CA LYS A 196 -14.39 -14.89 -4.65
C LYS A 196 -15.80 -15.29 -4.17
N ALA A 197 -15.91 -15.90 -3.00
CA ALA A 197 -17.19 -16.31 -2.45
C ALA A 197 -18.15 -15.15 -2.16
N HIS A 198 -17.62 -13.99 -1.80
CA HIS A 198 -18.40 -12.82 -1.42
C HIS A 198 -18.41 -11.68 -2.44
N GLY A 199 -17.67 -11.81 -3.56
CA GLY A 199 -17.58 -10.79 -4.60
C GLY A 199 -16.85 -9.51 -4.12
N ILE A 200 -15.77 -9.69 -3.35
CA ILE A 200 -14.97 -8.61 -2.76
C ILE A 200 -13.66 -8.47 -3.54
N TRP A 201 -13.26 -7.24 -3.88
CA TRP A 201 -11.93 -6.94 -4.40
C TRP A 201 -10.90 -6.91 -3.28
N VAL A 202 -9.72 -7.44 -3.54
CA VAL A 202 -8.58 -7.37 -2.61
C VAL A 202 -7.54 -6.40 -3.12
N VAL A 203 -7.09 -5.49 -2.26
CA VAL A 203 -5.99 -4.56 -2.51
C VAL A 203 -4.86 -4.91 -1.56
N GLN A 204 -3.77 -5.49 -2.08
CA GLN A 204 -2.58 -5.81 -1.29
C GLN A 204 -1.51 -4.74 -1.48
N ASP A 205 -1.07 -4.11 -0.38
CA ASP A 205 0.11 -3.25 -0.36
C ASP A 205 1.35 -4.06 0.04
N LEU A 206 2.20 -4.34 -0.95
CA LEU A 206 3.43 -5.13 -0.80
C LEU A 206 4.68 -4.23 -0.70
N ALA A 207 4.56 -3.06 -0.04
CA ALA A 207 5.65 -2.09 0.05
C ALA A 207 6.91 -2.63 0.72
N TYR A 208 6.80 -3.62 1.60
CA TYR A 208 7.90 -4.18 2.38
C TYR A 208 8.36 -5.56 1.91
N ALA A 209 8.12 -5.92 0.65
CA ALA A 209 8.48 -7.22 0.08
C ALA A 209 9.96 -7.62 0.31
N ASP A 210 10.87 -6.64 0.28
CA ASP A 210 12.31 -6.84 0.41
C ASP A 210 12.87 -6.46 1.79
N ILE A 211 12.03 -5.98 2.71
CA ILE A 211 12.43 -5.62 4.08
C ILE A 211 12.02 -6.75 5.02
N VAL A 212 12.68 -7.88 4.85
CA VAL A 212 12.41 -9.12 5.58
C VAL A 212 13.74 -9.74 6.01
N PHE A 213 13.71 -10.63 7.01
CA PHE A 213 14.88 -11.17 7.66
C PHE A 213 14.81 -12.70 7.76
N ASP A 214 15.90 -13.31 8.21
CA ASP A 214 15.98 -14.73 8.57
C ASP A 214 15.58 -15.72 7.47
N GLY A 215 15.80 -15.34 6.21
CA GLY A 215 15.49 -16.19 5.05
C GLY A 215 14.00 -16.22 4.66
N TYR A 216 13.15 -15.46 5.35
CA TYR A 216 11.76 -15.33 4.95
C TYR A 216 11.65 -14.59 3.60
N THR A 217 10.72 -15.02 2.77
CA THR A 217 10.36 -14.32 1.52
C THR A 217 8.87 -13.97 1.59
N ALA A 218 8.57 -12.68 1.59
CA ALA A 218 7.18 -12.23 1.58
C ALA A 218 6.46 -12.71 0.31
N PRO A 219 5.36 -13.46 0.42
CA PRO A 219 4.61 -13.91 -0.75
C PRO A 219 3.86 -12.76 -1.43
N SER A 220 3.65 -12.89 -2.74
CA SER A 220 2.71 -12.07 -3.49
C SER A 220 1.34 -12.73 -3.50
N ILE A 221 0.26 -11.97 -3.31
CA ILE A 221 -1.10 -12.51 -3.47
C ILE A 221 -1.34 -13.04 -4.89
N LEU A 222 -0.61 -12.51 -5.88
CA LEU A 222 -0.74 -12.91 -7.28
C LEU A 222 -0.19 -14.33 -7.56
N GLN A 223 0.54 -14.95 -6.62
CA GLN A 223 0.94 -16.35 -6.70
C GLN A 223 -0.23 -17.31 -6.54
N VAL A 224 -1.32 -16.85 -5.90
CA VAL A 224 -2.50 -17.68 -5.66
C VAL A 224 -3.28 -17.87 -6.96
N PRO A 225 -3.61 -19.10 -7.37
CA PRO A 225 -4.42 -19.36 -8.56
C PRO A 225 -5.77 -18.62 -8.52
N GLY A 226 -6.02 -17.82 -9.55
CA GLY A 226 -7.25 -17.02 -9.66
C GLY A 226 -7.27 -15.74 -8.81
N ALA A 227 -6.17 -15.35 -8.18
CA ALA A 227 -6.07 -14.07 -7.49
C ALA A 227 -6.24 -12.88 -8.46
N MET A 228 -5.77 -13.02 -9.70
CA MET A 228 -5.90 -11.96 -10.72
C MET A 228 -7.36 -11.60 -11.07
N ASP A 229 -8.31 -12.47 -10.74
CA ASP A 229 -9.74 -12.21 -10.98
C ASP A 229 -10.32 -11.24 -9.94
N VAL A 230 -9.70 -11.12 -8.76
CA VAL A 230 -10.24 -10.42 -7.59
C VAL A 230 -9.24 -9.54 -6.87
N ALA A 231 -7.96 -9.51 -7.26
CA ALA A 231 -6.93 -8.79 -6.54
C ALA A 231 -6.12 -7.83 -7.41
N VAL A 232 -5.67 -6.75 -6.79
CA VAL A 232 -4.62 -5.86 -7.28
C VAL A 232 -3.54 -5.73 -6.22
N GLU A 233 -2.27 -5.72 -6.64
CA GLU A 233 -1.13 -5.58 -5.75
C GLU A 233 -0.34 -4.33 -6.05
N PHE A 234 0.02 -3.58 -5.01
CA PHE A 234 0.89 -2.42 -5.09
C PHE A 234 2.28 -2.79 -4.60
N PHE A 235 3.27 -2.60 -5.44
CA PHE A 235 4.69 -2.67 -5.10
C PHE A 235 5.32 -1.28 -5.25
N THR A 236 6.34 -0.99 -4.44
CA THR A 236 7.05 0.29 -4.51
C THR A 236 8.56 0.11 -4.33
N LEU A 237 9.33 0.92 -5.04
CA LEU A 237 10.78 1.01 -4.89
C LEU A 237 11.21 1.89 -3.71
N SER A 238 10.27 2.52 -3.04
CA SER A 238 10.53 3.50 -1.97
C SER A 238 11.26 2.90 -0.78
N LYS A 239 10.94 1.65 -0.42
CA LYS A 239 11.52 0.98 0.76
C LYS A 239 12.73 0.14 0.40
N SER A 240 12.62 -0.68 -0.65
CA SER A 240 13.69 -1.59 -1.07
C SER A 240 14.94 -0.87 -1.61
N TYR A 241 14.76 0.29 -2.25
CA TYR A 241 15.83 1.01 -2.95
C TYR A 241 16.00 2.46 -2.50
N ASN A 242 15.30 2.87 -1.45
CA ASN A 242 15.28 4.27 -0.98
C ASN A 242 15.01 5.28 -2.11
N LEU A 243 14.01 5.00 -2.93
CA LEU A 243 13.64 5.81 -4.10
C LEU A 243 12.44 6.72 -3.89
N SER A 244 11.99 6.92 -2.65
CA SER A 244 10.73 7.63 -2.37
C SER A 244 10.70 9.07 -2.84
N LEU A 245 11.85 9.74 -2.87
CA LEU A 245 11.94 11.17 -3.20
C LEU A 245 12.88 11.51 -4.34
N ILE A 246 13.69 10.57 -4.83
CA ILE A 246 14.71 10.88 -5.83
C ILE A 246 14.13 11.26 -7.20
N HIS A 247 12.86 10.96 -7.44
CA HIS A 247 12.15 11.25 -8.69
C HIS A 247 11.16 12.42 -8.57
N ILE A 248 11.11 13.07 -7.43
CA ILE A 248 10.34 14.28 -7.14
C ILE A 248 11.30 15.52 -7.17
#